data_d16bd1100ef9c0a7799fac933324dedc
#
_entry.id   d16bd1100ef9c0a7799fac933324dedc
#
_cell.length_a   1.000
_cell.length_b   1.000
_cell.length_c   1.000
_cell.angle_alpha   90.00
_cell.angle_beta   90.00
_cell.angle_gamma   90.00
#
_symmetry.space_group_name_H-M   'P 1'
#
loop_
_entity.id
_entity.type
_entity.pdbx_description
1 polymer ?
#
loop_
_entity_poly.entity_id
_entity_poly.type
_entity_poly.pdbx_seq_one_letter_code
_entity_poly.pdbx_strand_id
1 'polypeptide(L)'
;TKPKYKDPGPLPNGEESAEHQLNDFFNSYYKNLSELRVGGEYRYNNFRLRGGYGISNSPFEKRANFDDLYVGKRETLGVGFGFDFKSFYVDAAYNKITTNSTNVYGDGYYYSLANNGDVEFFTNNPNTFTSKLEDVKNNVTLTLGWKF
;
A
#
# COMPACT_ATOMS: atom_id res chain seq x y z
N THR A 1 -9.89 5.18 5.04
CA THR A 1 -10.48 5.32 6.39
C THR A 1 -9.86 4.27 7.30
N LYS A 2 -9.40 4.72 8.48
CA LYS A 2 -8.92 3.80 9.53
C LYS A 2 -10.09 2.96 10.06
N PRO A 3 -9.89 1.68 10.38
CA PRO A 3 -10.90 0.91 11.08
C PRO A 3 -11.20 1.53 12.45
N LYS A 4 -12.45 1.51 12.84
CA LYS A 4 -12.90 1.96 14.15
C LYS A 4 -13.83 0.91 14.76
N TYR A 5 -13.57 0.55 15.98
CA TYR A 5 -14.47 -0.25 16.79
C TYR A 5 -15.38 0.66 17.62
N LYS A 6 -16.60 0.20 17.90
CA LYS A 6 -17.48 0.92 18.80
C LYS A 6 -16.91 0.80 20.21
N ASP A 7 -16.43 1.93 20.74
CA ASP A 7 -15.86 1.98 22.08
C ASP A 7 -17.01 2.09 23.11
N PRO A 8 -17.21 1.12 24.01
CA PRO A 8 -18.23 1.17 25.04
C PRO A 8 -17.85 2.08 26.23
N GLY A 9 -16.66 2.68 26.20
CA GLY A 9 -16.09 3.43 27.32
C GLY A 9 -15.35 2.54 28.34
N PRO A 10 -14.87 3.14 29.43
CA PRO A 10 -14.11 2.39 30.44
C PRO A 10 -14.99 1.34 31.11
N LEU A 11 -14.38 0.23 31.49
CA LEU A 11 -15.03 -0.84 32.25
C LEU A 11 -15.36 -0.36 33.67
N PRO A 12 -16.31 -1.02 34.37
CA PRO A 12 -16.69 -0.63 35.74
C PRO A 12 -15.55 -0.64 36.77
N ASN A 13 -14.46 -1.36 36.49
CA ASN A 13 -13.25 -1.42 37.32
C ASN A 13 -12.23 -0.30 36.95
N GLY A 14 -12.57 0.58 36.01
CA GLY A 14 -11.69 1.64 35.54
C GLY A 14 -10.64 1.22 34.49
N GLU A 15 -10.66 -0.04 34.07
CA GLU A 15 -9.79 -0.51 32.97
C GLU A 15 -10.34 -0.06 31.61
N GLU A 16 -9.44 0.11 30.65
CA GLU A 16 -9.83 0.41 29.28
C GLU A 16 -10.46 -0.82 28.62
N SER A 17 -11.53 -0.59 27.87
CA SER A 17 -12.16 -1.66 27.12
C SER A 17 -11.22 -2.19 26.02
N ALA A 18 -11.38 -3.46 25.63
CA ALA A 18 -10.59 -4.05 24.55
C ALA A 18 -10.77 -3.28 23.23
N GLU A 19 -11.95 -2.72 22.99
CA GLU A 19 -12.25 -1.90 21.83
C GLU A 19 -11.49 -0.57 21.85
N HIS A 20 -11.32 0.04 23.04
CA HIS A 20 -10.52 1.25 23.20
C HIS A 20 -9.06 0.96 22.91
N GLN A 21 -8.49 -0.08 23.49
CA GLN A 21 -7.12 -0.52 23.23
C GLN A 21 -6.87 -0.84 21.76
N LEU A 22 -7.82 -1.51 21.08
CA LEU A 22 -7.75 -1.77 19.64
C LEU A 22 -7.79 -0.49 18.81
N ASN A 23 -8.64 0.47 19.17
CA ASN A 23 -8.70 1.75 18.48
C ASN A 23 -7.40 2.53 18.62
N ASP A 24 -6.80 2.52 19.81
CA ASP A 24 -5.51 3.16 20.07
C ASP A 24 -4.37 2.46 19.30
N PHE A 25 -4.40 1.13 19.24
CA PHE A 25 -3.49 0.37 18.42
C PHE A 25 -3.60 0.80 16.95
N PHE A 26 -4.81 0.79 16.36
CA PHE A 26 -4.99 1.19 14.96
C PHE A 26 -4.63 2.65 14.71
N ASN A 27 -4.94 3.55 15.62
CA ASN A 27 -4.57 4.95 15.51
C ASN A 27 -3.05 5.16 15.56
N SER A 28 -2.36 4.32 16.31
CA SER A 28 -0.92 4.39 16.50
C SER A 28 -0.12 3.82 15.33
N TYR A 29 -0.63 2.78 14.66
CA TYR A 29 0.11 2.05 13.63
C TYR A 29 -0.34 2.35 12.21
N TYR A 30 -1.55 2.86 12.03
CA TYR A 30 -2.12 3.12 10.72
C TYR A 30 -2.39 4.60 10.49
N LYS A 31 -2.10 5.06 9.30
CA LYS A 31 -2.48 6.39 8.82
C LYS A 31 -3.48 6.28 7.67
N ASN A 32 -4.11 7.39 7.33
CA ASN A 32 -4.96 7.44 6.15
C ASN A 32 -4.13 7.21 4.90
N LEU A 33 -4.56 6.26 4.07
CA LEU A 33 -3.99 6.05 2.77
C LEU A 33 -4.34 7.23 1.86
N SER A 34 -3.32 7.89 1.33
CA SER A 34 -3.47 8.94 0.33
C SER A 34 -3.01 8.41 -1.02
N GLU A 35 -3.86 8.56 -2.02
CA GLU A 35 -3.54 8.23 -3.40
C GLU A 35 -3.84 9.44 -4.29
N LEU A 36 -2.86 9.82 -5.10
CA LEU A 36 -2.99 10.85 -6.13
C LEU A 36 -2.83 10.20 -7.50
N ARG A 37 -3.77 10.45 -8.40
CA ARG A 37 -3.68 10.04 -9.80
C ARG A 37 -3.91 11.24 -10.69
N VAL A 38 -3.04 11.39 -11.69
CA VAL A 38 -3.16 12.41 -12.72
C VAL A 38 -3.01 11.73 -14.07
N GLY A 39 -3.87 12.08 -15.01
CA GLY A 39 -3.80 11.52 -16.36
C GLY A 39 -4.44 12.44 -17.38
N GLY A 40 -4.06 12.23 -18.63
CA GLY A 40 -4.60 12.99 -19.74
C GLY A 40 -4.63 12.17 -21.04
N GLU A 41 -5.48 12.61 -21.93
CA GLU A 41 -5.62 12.06 -23.27
C GLU A 41 -5.57 13.21 -24.30
N TYR A 42 -4.73 13.05 -25.31
CA TYR A 42 -4.69 13.91 -26.46
C TYR A 42 -5.22 13.17 -27.69
N ARG A 43 -6.15 13.79 -28.40
CA ARG A 43 -6.74 13.25 -29.62
C ARG A 43 -6.45 14.16 -30.81
N TYR A 44 -5.95 13.55 -31.87
CA TYR A 44 -5.77 14.22 -33.14
C TYR A 44 -6.24 13.31 -34.27
N ASN A 45 -7.32 13.71 -34.95
CA ASN A 45 -8.00 12.89 -35.96
C ASN A 45 -8.35 11.48 -35.41
N ASN A 46 -7.73 10.46 -35.97
CA ASN A 46 -7.93 9.07 -35.62
C ASN A 46 -6.91 8.57 -34.56
N PHE A 47 -5.99 9.43 -34.17
CA PHE A 47 -4.93 9.08 -33.23
C PHE A 47 -5.29 9.52 -31.79
N ARG A 48 -5.00 8.67 -30.81
CA ARG A 48 -5.17 8.93 -29.39
C ARG A 48 -3.88 8.64 -28.66
N LEU A 49 -3.41 9.60 -27.87
CA LEU A 49 -2.26 9.43 -26.97
C LEU A 49 -2.74 9.63 -25.53
N ARG A 50 -2.40 8.70 -24.65
CA ARG A 50 -2.78 8.72 -23.24
C ARG A 50 -1.57 8.62 -22.36
N GLY A 51 -1.58 9.34 -21.25
CA GLY A 51 -0.55 9.25 -20.24
C GLY A 51 -1.16 9.45 -18.87
N GLY A 52 -0.61 8.74 -17.87
CA GLY A 52 -1.06 8.87 -16.51
C GLY A 52 0.02 8.48 -15.52
N TYR A 53 -0.03 9.12 -14.37
CA TYR A 53 0.83 8.83 -13.23
C TYR A 53 0.01 8.76 -11.95
N GLY A 54 0.29 7.77 -11.14
CA GLY A 54 -0.33 7.59 -9.84
C GLY A 54 0.70 7.32 -8.77
N ILE A 55 0.47 7.85 -7.58
CA ILE A 55 1.28 7.63 -6.40
C ILE A 55 0.38 7.35 -5.20
N SER A 56 0.69 6.31 -4.46
CA SER A 56 0.04 5.93 -3.21
C SER A 56 1.08 5.77 -2.13
N ASN A 57 0.83 6.37 -0.97
CA ASN A 57 1.71 6.25 0.18
C ASN A 57 1.42 4.98 0.98
N SER A 58 2.36 4.59 1.85
CA SER A 58 2.16 3.51 2.81
C SER A 58 0.99 3.79 3.76
N PRO A 59 0.16 2.80 4.09
CA PRO A 59 -0.89 2.94 5.10
C PRO A 59 -0.36 2.92 6.54
N PHE A 60 0.93 2.66 6.74
CA PHE A 60 1.54 2.56 8.06
C PHE A 60 2.16 3.87 8.50
N GLU A 61 2.07 4.18 9.80
CA GLU A 61 2.77 5.31 10.41
C GLU A 61 4.28 5.05 10.44
N LYS A 62 5.06 6.13 10.29
CA LYS A 62 6.51 6.09 10.45
C LYS A 62 6.88 5.93 11.91
N ARG A 63 7.10 4.72 12.34
CA ARG A 63 7.73 4.41 13.62
C ARG A 63 9.08 3.74 13.36
N ALA A 64 10.04 3.96 14.25
CA ALA A 64 11.46 3.66 14.05
C ALA A 64 11.79 2.24 13.51
N ASN A 65 10.87 1.27 13.60
CA ASN A 65 11.07 -0.10 13.15
C ASN A 65 9.96 -0.63 12.21
N PHE A 66 8.99 0.21 11.83
CA PHE A 66 7.81 -0.22 11.03
C PHE A 66 7.58 0.61 9.76
N ASP A 67 8.57 1.41 9.37
CA ASP A 67 8.51 2.15 8.12
C ASP A 67 8.48 1.16 6.94
N ASP A 68 7.44 1.27 6.14
CA ASP A 68 7.25 0.46 4.94
C ASP A 68 7.20 -1.06 5.16
N LEU A 69 6.91 -1.52 6.40
CA LEU A 69 6.65 -2.93 6.64
C LEU A 69 5.47 -3.39 5.80
N TYR A 70 5.70 -4.43 4.99
CA TYR A 70 4.78 -5.12 4.08
C TYR A 70 4.35 -4.33 2.85
N VAL A 71 3.88 -3.08 2.95
CA VAL A 71 3.44 -2.28 1.80
C VAL A 71 3.88 -0.85 1.98
N GLY A 72 4.89 -0.47 1.23
CA GLY A 72 5.39 0.90 1.19
C GLY A 72 4.70 1.76 0.12
N LYS A 73 5.46 2.66 -0.45
CA LYS A 73 5.04 3.53 -1.53
C LYS A 73 4.80 2.72 -2.81
N ARG A 74 3.69 3.02 -3.49
CA ARG A 74 3.39 2.46 -4.81
C ARG A 74 3.30 3.58 -5.84
N GLU A 75 4.01 3.41 -6.94
CA GLU A 75 3.99 4.31 -8.09
C GLU A 75 3.45 3.57 -9.31
N THR A 76 2.64 4.23 -10.10
CA THR A 76 2.11 3.70 -11.35
C THR A 76 2.34 4.72 -12.46
N LEU A 77 3.01 4.31 -13.51
CA LEU A 77 3.15 5.07 -14.75
C LEU A 77 2.44 4.32 -15.86
N GLY A 78 1.54 5.00 -16.56
CA GLY A 78 0.83 4.46 -17.71
C GLY A 78 1.02 5.33 -18.94
N VAL A 79 1.29 4.71 -20.08
CA VAL A 79 1.27 5.36 -21.39
C VAL A 79 0.51 4.48 -22.36
N GLY A 80 -0.22 5.10 -23.28
CA GLY A 80 -0.99 4.34 -24.27
C GLY A 80 -1.18 5.15 -25.53
N PHE A 81 -1.26 4.43 -26.64
CA PHE A 81 -1.66 5.03 -27.88
C PHE A 81 -2.75 4.21 -28.56
N GLY A 82 -3.63 4.89 -29.30
CA GLY A 82 -4.69 4.25 -30.04
C GLY A 82 -4.82 4.84 -31.42
N PHE A 83 -5.20 4.01 -32.37
CA PHE A 83 -5.52 4.45 -33.73
C PHE A 83 -6.88 3.87 -34.13
N ASP A 84 -7.74 4.76 -34.58
CA ASP A 84 -9.10 4.43 -35.00
C ASP A 84 -9.18 4.39 -36.53
N PHE A 85 -9.30 3.19 -37.07
CA PHE A 85 -9.68 2.98 -38.48
C PHE A 85 -11.21 3.01 -38.62
N LYS A 86 -11.72 3.24 -39.80
CA LYS A 86 -13.18 3.36 -40.01
C LYS A 86 -13.97 2.15 -39.49
N SER A 87 -13.45 0.94 -39.75
CA SER A 87 -14.12 -0.32 -39.42
C SER A 87 -13.55 -1.04 -38.19
N PHE A 88 -12.37 -0.66 -37.73
CA PHE A 88 -11.74 -1.26 -36.55
C PHE A 88 -10.84 -0.23 -35.84
N TYR A 89 -10.43 -0.56 -34.63
CA TYR A 89 -9.47 0.24 -33.88
C TYR A 89 -8.39 -0.65 -33.24
N VAL A 90 -7.24 -0.07 -33.00
CA VAL A 90 -6.12 -0.68 -32.32
C VAL A 90 -5.72 0.24 -31.16
N ASP A 91 -5.65 -0.31 -29.96
CA ASP A 91 -5.11 0.37 -28.79
C ASP A 91 -3.94 -0.44 -28.21
N ALA A 92 -2.86 0.24 -27.88
CA ALA A 92 -1.74 -0.34 -27.14
C ALA A 92 -1.50 0.48 -25.88
N ALA A 93 -1.25 -0.19 -24.79
CA ALA A 93 -0.97 0.44 -23.50
C ALA A 93 0.20 -0.26 -22.81
N TYR A 94 1.03 0.52 -22.14
CA TYR A 94 2.09 0.07 -21.26
C TYR A 94 1.88 0.66 -19.87
N ASN A 95 1.96 -0.18 -18.85
CA ASN A 95 1.88 0.24 -17.45
C ASN A 95 3.08 -0.31 -16.69
N LYS A 96 3.78 0.58 -15.99
CA LYS A 96 4.82 0.22 -15.02
C LYS A 96 4.30 0.51 -13.62
N ILE A 97 4.33 -0.50 -12.76
CA ILE A 97 3.96 -0.38 -11.35
C ILE A 97 5.20 -0.71 -10.53
N THR A 98 5.63 0.24 -9.70
CA THR A 98 6.74 0.06 -8.76
C THR A 98 6.17 0.09 -7.34
N THR A 99 6.43 -0.97 -6.56
CA THR A 99 6.01 -1.06 -5.17
C THR A 99 7.24 -1.29 -4.30
N ASN A 100 7.45 -0.40 -3.35
CA ASN A 100 8.49 -0.56 -2.33
C ASN A 100 7.89 -1.23 -1.11
N SER A 101 8.58 -2.21 -0.56
CA SER A 101 8.19 -2.89 0.67
C SER A 101 9.42 -3.22 1.50
N THR A 102 9.22 -3.40 2.78
CA THR A 102 10.28 -3.87 3.69
C THR A 102 9.85 -5.19 4.29
N ASN A 103 10.66 -6.22 4.11
CA ASN A 103 10.46 -7.51 4.73
C ASN A 103 11.39 -7.65 5.94
N VAL A 104 10.84 -8.16 7.02
CA VAL A 104 11.57 -8.47 8.24
C VAL A 104 11.87 -9.97 8.26
N TYR A 105 13.14 -10.32 8.41
CA TYR A 105 13.59 -11.69 8.53
C TYR A 105 14.19 -11.91 9.91
N GLY A 106 13.93 -13.07 10.49
CA GLY A 106 14.44 -13.50 11.78
C GLY A 106 13.32 -13.72 12.79
N ASP A 107 13.66 -14.30 13.92
CA ASP A 107 12.76 -14.54 15.03
C ASP A 107 12.47 -13.19 15.73
N GLY A 108 11.57 -12.41 15.14
CA GLY A 108 11.28 -11.02 15.51
C GLY A 108 10.68 -10.83 16.89
N TYR A 109 10.47 -11.88 17.66
CA TYR A 109 9.89 -11.83 18.98
C TYR A 109 10.67 -12.65 19.96
N TYR A 110 11.51 -12.00 20.76
CA TYR A 110 11.92 -12.56 22.05
C TYR A 110 10.90 -12.10 23.09
N TYR A 111 10.26 -13.05 23.72
CA TYR A 111 9.61 -12.82 24.99
C TYR A 111 10.51 -13.41 26.07
N SER A 112 10.83 -12.62 27.05
CA SER A 112 11.38 -13.15 28.30
C SER A 112 10.26 -13.11 29.33
N LEU A 113 10.19 -14.15 30.13
CA LEU A 113 9.41 -14.13 31.35
C LEU A 113 10.18 -13.26 32.34
N ALA A 114 9.63 -12.07 32.66
CA ALA A 114 10.12 -11.31 33.79
C ALA A 114 9.98 -12.16 35.09
N ASN A 115 10.79 -11.84 36.08
CA ASN A 115 10.80 -12.58 37.37
C ASN A 115 9.45 -12.58 38.11
N ASN A 116 8.52 -11.73 37.69
CA ASN A 116 7.13 -11.64 38.19
C ASN A 116 6.13 -12.46 37.36
N GLY A 117 6.56 -13.15 36.32
CA GLY A 117 5.70 -13.94 35.43
C GLY A 117 5.10 -13.15 34.25
N ASP A 118 5.38 -11.86 34.15
CA ASP A 118 4.92 -11.04 33.03
C ASP A 118 5.72 -11.36 31.77
N VAL A 119 5.09 -11.25 30.61
CA VAL A 119 5.71 -11.42 29.31
C VAL A 119 6.20 -10.07 28.83
N GLU A 120 7.50 -9.87 28.81
CA GLU A 120 8.12 -8.69 28.19
C GLU A 120 8.43 -8.96 26.73
N PHE A 121 7.90 -8.12 25.85
CA PHE A 121 8.18 -8.14 24.42
C PHE A 121 9.35 -7.21 24.11
N PHE A 122 10.48 -7.76 23.73
CA PHE A 122 11.63 -6.98 23.27
C PHE A 122 11.55 -6.76 21.75
N THR A 123 11.37 -5.52 21.35
CA THR A 123 11.30 -5.11 19.94
C THR A 123 12.66 -4.92 19.27
N ASN A 124 13.75 -4.95 20.02
CA ASN A 124 15.12 -4.78 19.54
C ASN A 124 15.89 -6.10 19.58
N ASN A 125 15.49 -7.05 18.74
CA ASN A 125 16.33 -8.24 18.55
C ASN A 125 17.50 -7.90 17.61
N PRO A 126 18.77 -8.05 18.05
CA PRO A 126 19.93 -7.84 17.20
C PRO A 126 20.00 -8.81 16.01
N ASN A 127 19.21 -9.87 16.03
CA ASN A 127 19.12 -10.87 14.95
C ASN A 127 17.96 -10.60 13.97
N THR A 128 17.25 -9.49 14.11
CA THR A 128 16.22 -9.10 13.15
C THR A 128 16.87 -8.36 12.00
N PHE A 129 16.78 -8.92 10.81
CA PHE A 129 17.26 -8.31 9.58
C PHE A 129 16.09 -7.76 8.78
N THR A 130 16.24 -6.54 8.27
CA THR A 130 15.27 -5.96 7.35
C THR A 130 15.83 -5.95 5.93
N SER A 131 15.03 -6.34 4.97
CA SER A 131 15.36 -6.25 3.55
C SER A 131 14.38 -5.32 2.85
N LYS A 132 14.90 -4.33 2.13
CA LYS A 132 14.09 -3.49 1.26
C LYS A 132 13.89 -4.21 -0.06
N LEU A 133 12.64 -4.34 -0.47
CA LEU A 133 12.25 -4.96 -1.72
C LEU A 133 11.59 -3.91 -2.62
N GLU A 134 12.08 -3.82 -3.85
CA GLU A 134 11.42 -3.07 -4.92
C GLU A 134 10.83 -4.09 -5.91
N ASP A 135 9.51 -4.16 -5.97
CA ASP A 135 8.79 -4.97 -6.95
C ASP A 135 8.37 -4.10 -8.13
N VAL A 136 8.84 -4.46 -9.32
CA VAL A 136 8.54 -3.74 -10.56
C VAL A 136 7.75 -4.65 -11.49
N LYS A 137 6.49 -4.26 -11.74
CA LYS A 137 5.59 -4.96 -12.68
C LYS A 137 5.42 -4.14 -13.95
N ASN A 138 5.70 -4.77 -15.09
CA ASN A 138 5.52 -4.18 -16.40
C ASN A 138 4.40 -4.93 -17.13
N ASN A 139 3.37 -4.21 -17.56
CA ASN A 139 2.23 -4.78 -18.30
C ASN A 139 2.13 -4.11 -19.66
N VAL A 140 2.01 -4.91 -20.70
CA VAL A 140 1.68 -4.47 -22.06
C VAL A 140 0.32 -5.02 -22.41
N THR A 141 -0.56 -4.17 -22.89
CA THR A 141 -1.91 -4.54 -23.33
C THR A 141 -2.11 -4.11 -24.77
N LEU A 142 -2.59 -4.99 -25.60
CA LEU A 142 -3.02 -4.71 -26.97
C LEU A 142 -4.50 -5.03 -27.10
N THR A 143 -5.26 -4.09 -27.65
CA THR A 143 -6.69 -4.24 -27.87
C THR A 143 -7.02 -4.01 -29.34
N LEU A 144 -7.75 -4.94 -29.93
CA LEU A 144 -8.33 -4.83 -31.25
C LEU A 144 -9.86 -4.84 -31.12
N GLY A 145 -10.52 -3.93 -31.77
CA GLY A 145 -11.97 -3.89 -31.76
C GLY A 145 -12.54 -3.58 -33.14
N TRP A 146 -13.65 -4.22 -33.50
CA TRP A 146 -14.39 -3.98 -34.73
C TRP A 146 -15.65 -3.17 -34.46
N LYS A 147 -16.01 -2.32 -35.43
CA LYS A 147 -17.25 -1.55 -35.42
C LYS A 147 -18.21 -2.16 -36.45
N PHE A 148 -19.39 -2.48 -36.03
CA PHE A 148 -20.48 -2.99 -36.85
C PHE A 148 -21.43 -1.88 -37.25
#